data_6190e7f37dff7edea14e729557bebddd
#
_entry.id   6190e7f37dff7edea14e729557bebddd
#
_cell.length_a   1.000
_cell.length_b   1.000
_cell.length_c   1.000
_cell.angle_alpha   90.00
_cell.angle_beta   90.00
_cell.angle_gamma   90.00
#
_symmetry.space_group_name_H-M   'P 1'
#
loop_
_entity.id
_entity.type
_entity.pdbx_description
1 polymer ?
#
loop_
_entity_poly.entity_id
_entity_poly.type
_entity_poly.pdbx_seq_one_letter_code
_entity_poly.pdbx_strand_id
1 'polypeptide(L)'
;NKMGIYIHNCIREFTPDLIVVDGEPLMIKSIKISHPSIKVVALLNPADVVNPNNNKEAMDFFNEFYSLSDLAIVHGIRRIDKDSRYTKFLSINTIIRSEIIGVENVPTNNIYCVLGGGTVNVGQLFVDSTIAIGQLCQKVASLLPQYTMHIVCSSQNIFNVLNRNSSSENVVLHDEIIPAEQYYCNAGLVITRSGRNTLSELAYLGIPAISFVSGCSYRKIEQTNNINDLNISTIVAANNDISPVAFADLCQKMMQVKKGEPMLPGNDEAIKSILHL
;
A
#
# COMPACT_ATOMS: atom_id res chain seq x y z
N ASN A 1 6.12 -27.22 -10.51
CA ASN A 1 5.17 -26.23 -10.04
C ASN A 1 4.30 -25.76 -11.20
N LYS A 2 2.95 -25.87 -11.11
CA LYS A 2 2.00 -25.53 -12.20
C LYS A 2 2.14 -24.06 -12.63
N MET A 3 2.34 -23.14 -11.68
CA MET A 3 2.52 -21.72 -11.97
C MET A 3 3.79 -21.46 -12.81
N GLY A 4 4.92 -22.11 -12.48
CA GLY A 4 6.14 -21.96 -13.27
C GLY A 4 5.98 -22.43 -14.72
N ILE A 5 5.31 -23.58 -14.93
CA ILE A 5 5.02 -24.07 -16.28
C ILE A 5 4.17 -23.08 -17.07
N TYR A 6 3.12 -22.54 -16.44
CA TYR A 6 2.25 -21.54 -17.07
C TYR A 6 3.04 -20.29 -17.48
N ILE A 7 3.85 -19.73 -16.59
CA ILE A 7 4.67 -18.54 -16.88
C ILE A 7 5.63 -18.80 -18.05
N HIS A 8 6.33 -19.95 -18.07
CA HIS A 8 7.24 -20.28 -19.18
C HIS A 8 6.51 -20.48 -20.51
N ASN A 9 5.26 -20.96 -20.49
CA ASN A 9 4.43 -21.02 -21.68
C ASN A 9 4.07 -19.62 -22.18
N CYS A 10 3.63 -18.72 -21.29
CA CYS A 10 3.36 -17.33 -21.65
C CYS A 10 4.60 -16.63 -22.22
N ILE A 11 5.78 -16.84 -21.64
CA ILE A 11 7.04 -16.26 -22.15
C ILE A 11 7.32 -16.74 -23.56
N ARG A 12 7.13 -18.04 -23.85
CA ARG A 12 7.34 -18.62 -25.20
C ARG A 12 6.35 -18.10 -26.23
N GLU A 13 5.10 -17.88 -25.82
CA GLU A 13 4.06 -17.35 -26.71
C GLU A 13 4.25 -15.85 -26.98
N PHE A 14 4.52 -15.06 -25.93
CA PHE A 14 4.67 -13.60 -26.04
C PHE A 14 6.03 -13.16 -26.55
N THR A 15 7.08 -13.97 -26.34
CA THR A 15 8.49 -13.67 -26.71
C THR A 15 8.95 -12.26 -26.30
N PRO A 16 8.86 -11.91 -25.00
CA PRO A 16 9.22 -10.57 -24.54
C PRO A 16 10.73 -10.35 -24.58
N ASP A 17 11.16 -9.11 -24.83
CA ASP A 17 12.55 -8.69 -24.69
C ASP A 17 12.93 -8.43 -23.22
N LEU A 18 11.93 -8.07 -22.40
CA LEU A 18 12.08 -7.73 -21.00
C LEU A 18 10.91 -8.26 -20.16
N ILE A 19 11.21 -8.77 -18.98
CA ILE A 19 10.23 -9.22 -17.97
C ILE A 19 10.42 -8.44 -16.69
N VAL A 20 9.31 -7.90 -16.16
CA VAL A 20 9.28 -7.30 -14.82
C VAL A 20 8.70 -8.31 -13.84
N VAL A 21 9.44 -8.57 -12.76
CA VAL A 21 9.04 -9.48 -11.67
C VAL A 21 8.81 -8.66 -10.41
N ASP A 22 7.55 -8.61 -9.95
CA ASP A 22 7.17 -7.90 -8.72
C ASP A 22 7.02 -8.88 -7.56
N GLY A 23 7.96 -8.84 -6.62
CA GLY A 23 7.90 -9.55 -5.34
C GLY A 23 8.03 -11.07 -5.38
N GLU A 24 8.49 -11.69 -6.48
CA GLU A 24 8.61 -13.16 -6.61
C GLU A 24 10.04 -13.58 -7.01
N PRO A 25 10.99 -13.60 -6.06
CA PRO A 25 12.41 -13.80 -6.35
C PRO A 25 12.74 -15.15 -7.00
N LEU A 26 12.01 -16.22 -6.65
CA LEU A 26 12.28 -17.55 -7.20
C LEU A 26 12.04 -17.63 -8.72
N MET A 27 11.13 -16.80 -9.23
CA MET A 27 10.85 -16.72 -10.66
C MET A 27 12.02 -16.13 -11.45
N ILE A 28 12.77 -15.20 -10.87
CA ILE A 28 13.93 -14.58 -11.51
C ILE A 28 14.95 -15.65 -11.90
N LYS A 29 15.33 -16.52 -10.95
CA LYS A 29 16.25 -17.64 -11.23
C LYS A 29 15.72 -18.57 -12.31
N SER A 30 14.43 -18.94 -12.23
CA SER A 30 13.80 -19.81 -13.21
C SER A 30 13.83 -19.22 -14.63
N ILE A 31 13.51 -17.93 -14.75
CA ILE A 31 13.54 -17.20 -16.04
C ILE A 31 14.97 -17.10 -16.58
N LYS A 32 15.93 -16.71 -15.76
CA LYS A 32 17.33 -16.54 -16.17
C LYS A 32 17.97 -17.86 -16.63
N ILE A 33 17.57 -19.00 -16.06
CA ILE A 33 18.04 -20.32 -16.48
C ILE A 33 17.39 -20.73 -17.82
N SER A 34 16.08 -20.57 -17.95
CA SER A 34 15.32 -21.09 -19.10
C SER A 34 15.31 -20.14 -20.31
N HIS A 35 15.51 -18.83 -20.09
CA HIS A 35 15.46 -17.77 -21.08
C HIS A 35 16.59 -16.75 -20.83
N PRO A 36 17.86 -17.14 -20.99
CA PRO A 36 19.01 -16.33 -20.57
C PRO A 36 19.18 -15.02 -21.35
N SER A 37 18.61 -14.92 -22.54
CA SER A 37 18.65 -13.71 -23.38
C SER A 37 17.65 -12.64 -22.96
N ILE A 38 16.61 -13.01 -22.21
CA ILE A 38 15.58 -12.06 -21.79
C ILE A 38 16.10 -11.23 -20.61
N LYS A 39 15.92 -9.91 -20.69
CA LYS A 39 16.21 -9.00 -19.60
C LYS A 39 15.18 -9.16 -18.47
N VAL A 40 15.65 -9.14 -17.23
CA VAL A 40 14.79 -9.27 -16.06
C VAL A 40 14.98 -8.08 -15.14
N VAL A 41 13.90 -7.37 -14.87
CA VAL A 41 13.82 -6.30 -13.87
C VAL A 41 13.05 -6.81 -12.66
N ALA A 42 13.64 -6.73 -11.46
CA ALA A 42 12.96 -7.03 -10.22
C ALA A 42 12.43 -5.75 -9.58
N LEU A 43 11.17 -5.75 -9.15
CA LEU A 43 10.59 -4.71 -8.30
C LEU A 43 10.50 -5.22 -6.87
N LEU A 44 10.96 -4.43 -5.92
CA LEU A 44 11.16 -4.83 -4.53
C LEU A 44 10.68 -3.75 -3.57
N ASN A 45 10.31 -4.18 -2.36
CA ASN A 45 10.15 -3.28 -1.23
C ASN A 45 11.50 -3.06 -0.51
N PRO A 46 11.71 -1.91 0.15
CA PRO A 46 12.86 -1.75 1.05
C PRO A 46 12.96 -2.84 2.12
N ALA A 47 11.81 -3.32 2.64
CA ALA A 47 11.77 -4.39 3.63
C ALA A 47 12.21 -5.77 3.09
N ASP A 48 12.18 -5.98 1.79
CA ASP A 48 12.67 -7.22 1.17
C ASP A 48 14.21 -7.27 1.14
N VAL A 49 14.84 -6.11 1.22
CA VAL A 49 16.32 -5.98 1.16
C VAL A 49 16.91 -5.74 2.53
N VAL A 50 16.31 -4.85 3.32
CA VAL A 50 16.78 -4.45 4.65
C VAL A 50 15.62 -4.46 5.64
N ASN A 51 15.51 -5.50 6.43
CA ASN A 51 14.49 -5.62 7.46
C ASN A 51 15.11 -6.22 8.74
N PRO A 52 15.39 -5.39 9.76
CA PRO A 52 16.02 -5.85 11.00
C PRO A 52 15.16 -6.84 11.80
N ASN A 53 13.86 -6.92 11.48
CA ASN A 53 12.92 -7.82 12.15
C ASN A 53 12.73 -9.15 11.41
N ASN A 54 13.43 -9.35 10.30
CA ASN A 54 13.34 -10.57 9.52
C ASN A 54 14.55 -11.48 9.81
N ASN A 55 14.39 -12.77 9.53
CA ASN A 55 15.49 -13.71 9.58
C ASN A 55 16.55 -13.32 8.53
N LYS A 56 17.79 -13.08 8.99
CA LYS A 56 18.88 -12.68 8.11
C LYS A 56 19.16 -13.70 7.00
N GLU A 57 19.14 -14.99 7.33
CA GLU A 57 19.40 -16.05 6.34
C GLU A 57 18.34 -16.06 5.23
N ALA A 58 17.06 -15.86 5.58
CA ALA A 58 16.00 -15.77 4.62
C ALA A 58 16.15 -14.52 3.73
N MET A 59 16.56 -13.39 4.31
CA MET A 59 16.81 -12.17 3.54
C MET A 59 18.01 -12.34 2.59
N ASP A 60 19.11 -12.88 3.07
CA ASP A 60 20.29 -13.13 2.25
C ASP A 60 19.96 -14.09 1.10
N PHE A 61 19.15 -15.14 1.37
CA PHE A 61 18.67 -16.07 0.35
C PHE A 61 17.85 -15.37 -0.74
N PHE A 62 16.85 -14.59 -0.38
CA PHE A 62 16.03 -13.88 -1.38
C PHE A 62 16.82 -12.81 -2.12
N ASN A 63 17.68 -12.07 -1.44
CA ASN A 63 18.55 -11.07 -2.05
C ASN A 63 19.52 -11.67 -3.07
N GLU A 64 20.00 -12.90 -2.83
CA GLU A 64 20.78 -13.64 -3.82
C GLU A 64 20.00 -13.86 -5.12
N PHE A 65 18.71 -14.25 -5.04
CA PHE A 65 17.86 -14.38 -6.23
C PHE A 65 17.58 -13.05 -6.92
N TYR A 66 17.32 -11.98 -6.17
CA TYR A 66 17.12 -10.65 -6.74
C TYR A 66 18.37 -10.15 -7.47
N SER A 67 19.56 -10.48 -6.98
CA SER A 67 20.82 -10.10 -7.61
C SER A 67 21.07 -10.76 -8.97
N LEU A 68 20.31 -11.81 -9.31
CA LEU A 68 20.35 -12.44 -10.63
C LEU A 68 19.61 -11.63 -11.71
N SER A 69 18.77 -10.67 -11.33
CA SER A 69 18.12 -9.76 -12.29
C SER A 69 19.15 -8.85 -12.97
N ASP A 70 18.81 -8.36 -14.15
CA ASP A 70 19.64 -7.37 -14.84
C ASP A 70 19.58 -6.01 -14.15
N LEU A 71 18.44 -5.71 -13.50
CA LEU A 71 18.22 -4.53 -12.66
C LEU A 71 17.25 -4.89 -11.53
N ALA A 72 17.59 -4.54 -10.30
CA ALA A 72 16.69 -4.63 -9.15
C ALA A 72 16.31 -3.22 -8.69
N ILE A 73 15.02 -2.87 -8.79
CA ILE A 73 14.47 -1.57 -8.39
C ILE A 73 13.82 -1.72 -7.02
N VAL A 74 14.43 -1.12 -6.01
CA VAL A 74 13.89 -1.05 -4.66
C VAL A 74 13.11 0.26 -4.54
N HIS A 75 11.79 0.19 -4.63
CA HIS A 75 10.93 1.37 -4.56
C HIS A 75 10.13 1.40 -3.27
N GLY A 76 10.10 2.52 -2.59
CA GLY A 76 9.41 2.65 -1.33
C GLY A 76 9.42 4.04 -0.73
N ILE A 77 8.74 4.16 0.40
CA ILE A 77 8.67 5.40 1.17
C ILE A 77 10.08 5.84 1.59
N ARG A 78 10.89 4.87 2.00
CA ARG A 78 12.28 5.07 2.38
C ARG A 78 13.21 4.57 1.28
N ARG A 79 14.21 5.38 0.92
CA ARG A 79 15.36 4.89 0.14
C ARG A 79 16.26 4.06 1.02
N ILE A 80 16.81 3.00 0.48
CA ILE A 80 17.83 2.18 1.15
C ILE A 80 19.23 2.58 0.68
N ASP A 81 20.21 2.45 1.55
CA ASP A 81 21.60 2.62 1.17
C ASP A 81 22.03 1.46 0.27
N LYS A 82 22.83 1.79 -0.74
CA LYS A 82 23.35 0.80 -1.66
C LYS A 82 24.30 -0.15 -0.94
N ASP A 83 23.94 -1.40 -0.81
CA ASP A 83 24.85 -2.44 -0.34
C ASP A 83 25.82 -2.82 -1.46
N SER A 84 27.12 -2.78 -1.19
CA SER A 84 28.18 -3.13 -2.14
C SER A 84 28.06 -4.58 -2.67
N ARG A 85 27.39 -5.46 -1.95
CA ARG A 85 27.11 -6.85 -2.38
C ARG A 85 26.08 -6.92 -3.50
N TYR A 86 25.23 -5.91 -3.62
CA TYR A 86 24.10 -5.85 -4.57
C TYR A 86 24.24 -4.63 -5.50
N THR A 87 25.30 -4.63 -6.32
CA THR A 87 25.67 -3.48 -7.16
C THR A 87 24.62 -3.07 -8.18
N LYS A 88 23.69 -3.96 -8.50
CA LYS A 88 22.60 -3.71 -9.46
C LYS A 88 21.32 -3.15 -8.82
N PHE A 89 21.30 -2.94 -7.51
CA PHE A 89 20.11 -2.42 -6.82
C PHE A 89 20.05 -0.91 -6.98
N LEU A 90 18.92 -0.46 -7.51
CA LEU A 90 18.56 0.95 -7.63
C LEU A 90 17.49 1.28 -6.58
N SER A 91 17.79 2.17 -5.64
CA SER A 91 16.81 2.62 -4.65
C SER A 91 16.16 3.92 -5.08
N ILE A 92 14.84 3.91 -5.25
CA ILE A 92 14.04 5.04 -5.70
C ILE A 92 12.84 5.29 -4.77
N ASN A 93 12.19 6.42 -4.94
CA ASN A 93 10.90 6.68 -4.29
C ASN A 93 9.84 5.69 -4.79
N THR A 94 8.70 5.64 -4.12
CA THR A 94 7.62 4.73 -4.51
C THR A 94 7.15 5.01 -5.94
N ILE A 95 6.96 3.95 -6.70
CA ILE A 95 6.28 4.01 -7.99
C ILE A 95 4.78 4.18 -7.70
N ILE A 96 4.20 5.23 -8.26
CA ILE A 96 2.78 5.57 -8.12
C ILE A 96 2.03 5.08 -9.35
N ARG A 97 0.83 4.51 -9.15
CA ARG A 97 -0.02 4.04 -10.25
C ARG A 97 -0.41 5.18 -11.18
N SER A 98 -0.53 4.89 -12.47
CA SER A 98 -0.87 5.87 -13.51
C SER A 98 -2.20 6.57 -13.24
N GLU A 99 -3.17 5.84 -12.69
CA GLU A 99 -4.51 6.36 -12.37
C GLU A 99 -4.49 7.40 -11.25
N ILE A 100 -3.44 7.40 -10.42
CA ILE A 100 -3.27 8.37 -9.34
C ILE A 100 -2.44 9.57 -9.77
N ILE A 101 -1.57 9.38 -10.77
CA ILE A 101 -0.78 10.48 -11.34
C ILE A 101 -1.74 11.45 -12.03
N GLY A 102 -1.73 12.71 -11.58
CA GLY A 102 -2.62 13.73 -12.14
C GLY A 102 -3.98 13.85 -11.45
N VAL A 103 -4.28 13.04 -10.43
CA VAL A 103 -5.45 13.28 -9.58
C VAL A 103 -5.27 14.62 -8.85
N GLU A 104 -6.20 15.53 -9.07
CA GLU A 104 -6.30 16.78 -8.31
C GLU A 104 -7.25 16.55 -7.13
N ASN A 105 -6.74 16.68 -5.92
CA ASN A 105 -7.56 16.61 -4.71
C ASN A 105 -8.11 18.00 -4.37
N VAL A 106 -9.43 18.12 -4.39
CA VAL A 106 -10.20 19.29 -3.88
C VAL A 106 -10.93 18.82 -2.63
N PRO A 107 -10.36 19.02 -1.42
CA PRO A 107 -10.89 18.43 -0.20
C PRO A 107 -12.29 18.95 0.13
N THR A 108 -13.15 18.04 0.55
CA THR A 108 -14.52 18.30 0.98
C THR A 108 -14.71 17.81 2.43
N ASN A 109 -15.94 17.85 2.93
CA ASN A 109 -16.30 17.26 4.22
C ASN A 109 -16.43 15.73 4.19
N ASN A 110 -15.86 15.06 3.20
CA ASN A 110 -15.89 13.61 3.07
C ASN A 110 -14.70 12.97 3.80
N ILE A 111 -14.99 12.01 4.65
CA ILE A 111 -14.02 11.12 5.28
C ILE A 111 -14.18 9.75 4.65
N TYR A 112 -13.14 9.25 4.00
CA TYR A 112 -13.15 7.92 3.39
C TYR A 112 -12.41 6.90 4.25
N CYS A 113 -13.13 5.90 4.75
CA CYS A 113 -12.54 4.73 5.41
C CYS A 113 -12.32 3.64 4.35
N VAL A 114 -11.07 3.46 3.93
CA VAL A 114 -10.68 2.49 2.91
C VAL A 114 -9.86 1.39 3.55
N LEU A 115 -10.48 0.25 3.78
CA LEU A 115 -9.92 -0.82 4.59
C LEU A 115 -9.05 -1.82 3.78
N GLY A 116 -8.98 -1.63 2.47
CA GLY A 116 -8.09 -2.34 1.55
C GLY A 116 -8.28 -3.84 1.46
N GLY A 117 -7.73 -4.42 0.41
CA GLY A 117 -7.34 -5.82 0.33
C GLY A 117 -8.38 -6.88 0.67
N GLY A 118 -9.60 -6.77 0.12
CA GLY A 118 -10.58 -7.86 0.14
C GLY A 118 -10.16 -9.08 -0.67
N THR A 119 -8.86 -9.23 -0.94
CA THR A 119 -8.35 -10.34 -1.73
C THR A 119 -8.30 -11.62 -0.92
N VAL A 120 -8.63 -12.68 -1.59
CA VAL A 120 -8.49 -14.08 -1.25
C VAL A 120 -7.16 -14.31 -0.52
N ASN A 121 -7.18 -14.90 0.69
CA ASN A 121 -6.03 -15.25 1.54
C ASN A 121 -5.63 -14.26 2.67
N VAL A 122 -6.47 -13.31 2.98
CA VAL A 122 -6.32 -12.59 4.26
C VAL A 122 -6.94 -13.42 5.36
N GLY A 123 -6.17 -13.77 6.39
CA GLY A 123 -6.65 -14.58 7.52
C GLY A 123 -7.76 -13.87 8.32
N GLN A 124 -8.46 -14.63 9.17
CA GLN A 124 -9.60 -14.15 9.98
C GLN A 124 -9.25 -12.89 10.80
N LEU A 125 -8.05 -12.80 11.37
CA LEU A 125 -7.59 -11.61 12.10
C LEU A 125 -7.64 -10.31 11.26
N PHE A 126 -7.45 -10.44 9.95
CA PHE A 126 -7.55 -9.29 9.06
C PHE A 126 -9.02 -8.85 8.91
N VAL A 127 -9.92 -9.79 8.70
CA VAL A 127 -11.37 -9.54 8.58
C VAL A 127 -11.90 -8.92 9.87
N ASP A 128 -11.56 -9.48 11.02
CA ASP A 128 -12.02 -9.00 12.34
C ASP A 128 -11.54 -7.57 12.60
N SER A 129 -10.27 -7.27 12.32
CA SER A 129 -9.76 -5.91 12.49
C SER A 129 -10.36 -4.92 11.49
N THR A 130 -10.69 -5.37 10.28
CA THR A 130 -11.40 -4.55 9.27
C THR A 130 -12.80 -4.18 9.74
N ILE A 131 -13.54 -5.16 10.24
CA ILE A 131 -14.88 -4.95 10.82
C ILE A 131 -14.81 -4.00 12.03
N ALA A 132 -13.84 -4.21 12.93
CA ALA A 132 -13.66 -3.35 14.11
C ALA A 132 -13.40 -1.88 13.73
N ILE A 133 -12.55 -1.61 12.73
CA ILE A 133 -12.28 -0.25 12.25
C ILE A 133 -13.54 0.34 11.59
N GLY A 134 -14.26 -0.43 10.77
CA GLY A 134 -15.52 0.02 10.17
C GLY A 134 -16.58 0.37 11.22
N GLN A 135 -16.75 -0.45 12.25
CA GLN A 135 -17.66 -0.19 13.36
C GLN A 135 -17.25 1.04 14.19
N LEU A 136 -15.94 1.25 14.38
CA LEU A 136 -15.43 2.46 15.01
C LEU A 136 -15.79 3.70 14.18
N CYS A 137 -15.60 3.65 12.86
CA CYS A 137 -15.99 4.75 11.95
C CYS A 137 -17.49 5.04 12.02
N GLN A 138 -18.37 4.02 12.08
CA GLN A 138 -19.80 4.22 12.24
C GLN A 138 -20.16 4.93 13.57
N LYS A 139 -19.51 4.51 14.68
CA LYS A 139 -19.72 5.17 15.98
C LYS A 139 -19.23 6.63 15.98
N VAL A 140 -18.12 6.88 15.32
CA VAL A 140 -17.52 8.22 15.23
C VAL A 140 -18.34 9.14 14.33
N ALA A 141 -18.97 8.62 13.28
CA ALA A 141 -19.81 9.41 12.39
C ALA A 141 -20.94 10.14 13.17
N SER A 142 -21.55 9.49 14.16
CA SER A 142 -22.57 10.13 15.00
C SER A 142 -22.05 11.27 15.87
N LEU A 143 -20.73 11.29 16.17
CA LEU A 143 -20.06 12.37 16.90
C LEU A 143 -19.59 13.51 15.98
N LEU A 144 -19.61 13.30 14.68
CA LEU A 144 -19.11 14.21 13.66
C LEU A 144 -20.16 14.48 12.57
N PRO A 145 -21.35 15.01 12.93
CA PRO A 145 -22.49 15.14 12.00
C PRO A 145 -22.21 16.10 10.81
N GLN A 146 -21.20 16.95 10.92
CA GLN A 146 -20.78 17.88 9.87
C GLN A 146 -20.00 17.21 8.73
N TYR A 147 -19.55 15.97 8.90
CA TYR A 147 -18.80 15.19 7.91
C TYR A 147 -19.61 14.00 7.40
N THR A 148 -19.37 13.61 6.16
CA THR A 148 -19.91 12.36 5.61
C THR A 148 -18.83 11.26 5.70
N MET A 149 -19.16 10.17 6.38
CA MET A 149 -18.28 9.01 6.55
C MET A 149 -18.58 7.95 5.49
N HIS A 150 -17.74 7.86 4.48
CA HIS A 150 -17.80 6.82 3.47
C HIS A 150 -16.97 5.61 3.92
N ILE A 151 -17.57 4.43 4.01
CA ILE A 151 -16.86 3.19 4.36
C ILE A 151 -16.87 2.29 3.13
N VAL A 152 -15.70 2.11 2.51
CA VAL A 152 -15.48 1.25 1.36
C VAL A 152 -15.20 -0.16 1.87
N CYS A 153 -16.21 -1.03 1.79
CA CYS A 153 -16.12 -2.41 2.23
C CYS A 153 -15.35 -3.25 1.22
N SER A 154 -14.34 -3.98 1.68
CA SER A 154 -13.50 -4.79 0.81
C SER A 154 -14.14 -6.12 0.38
N SER A 155 -15.30 -6.46 0.93
CA SER A 155 -16.07 -7.67 0.58
C SER A 155 -17.52 -7.56 1.02
N GLN A 156 -18.39 -8.32 0.35
CA GLN A 156 -19.82 -8.43 0.70
C GLN A 156 -20.04 -8.89 2.15
N ASN A 157 -19.17 -9.75 2.68
CA ASN A 157 -19.27 -10.20 4.07
C ASN A 157 -19.07 -9.03 5.05
N ILE A 158 -18.06 -8.20 4.84
CA ILE A 158 -17.79 -7.01 5.66
C ILE A 158 -18.96 -6.02 5.54
N PHE A 159 -19.42 -5.76 4.32
CA PHE A 159 -20.59 -4.92 4.08
C PHE A 159 -21.80 -5.40 4.87
N ASN A 160 -22.14 -6.68 4.78
CA ASN A 160 -23.32 -7.24 5.47
C ASN A 160 -23.22 -7.10 7.01
N VAL A 161 -22.02 -7.24 7.57
CA VAL A 161 -21.81 -7.06 9.02
C VAL A 161 -21.97 -5.59 9.42
N LEU A 162 -21.39 -4.66 8.66
CA LEU A 162 -21.47 -3.23 8.97
C LEU A 162 -22.88 -2.67 8.72
N ASN A 163 -23.55 -3.12 7.65
CA ASN A 163 -24.89 -2.65 7.31
C ASN A 163 -25.95 -2.97 8.37
N ARG A 164 -25.81 -4.10 9.10
CA ARG A 164 -26.73 -4.46 10.20
C ARG A 164 -26.68 -3.48 11.37
N ASN A 165 -25.58 -2.77 11.54
CA ASN A 165 -25.32 -1.87 12.66
C ASN A 165 -25.29 -0.39 12.24
N SER A 166 -25.62 -0.08 10.99
CA SER A 166 -25.62 1.30 10.50
C SER A 166 -26.85 2.04 11.01
N SER A 167 -26.64 3.09 11.80
CA SER A 167 -27.71 3.89 12.42
C SER A 167 -27.55 5.39 12.21
N SER A 168 -26.44 5.85 11.64
CA SER A 168 -26.16 7.28 11.46
C SER A 168 -26.41 7.71 10.01
N GLU A 169 -27.17 8.79 9.83
CA GLU A 169 -27.56 9.32 8.51
C GLU A 169 -26.36 9.81 7.68
N ASN A 170 -25.27 10.16 8.33
CA ASN A 170 -24.05 10.62 7.67
C ASN A 170 -23.04 9.51 7.37
N VAL A 171 -23.46 8.23 7.44
CA VAL A 171 -22.66 7.06 7.04
C VAL A 171 -23.12 6.55 5.68
N VAL A 172 -22.19 6.44 4.74
CA VAL A 172 -22.41 5.83 3.42
C VAL A 172 -21.55 4.56 3.33
N LEU A 173 -22.20 3.40 3.29
CA LEU A 173 -21.53 2.12 3.09
C LEU A 173 -21.46 1.80 1.59
N HIS A 174 -20.29 1.45 1.11
CA HIS A 174 -20.07 1.01 -0.26
C HIS A 174 -19.81 -0.49 -0.26
N ASP A 175 -20.63 -1.25 -0.97
CA ASP A 175 -20.52 -2.71 -1.12
C ASP A 175 -19.57 -3.12 -2.26
N GLU A 176 -19.24 -2.17 -3.13
CA GLU A 176 -18.28 -2.33 -4.21
C GLU A 176 -16.96 -1.63 -3.93
N ILE A 177 -15.90 -2.11 -4.59
CA ILE A 177 -14.61 -1.45 -4.57
C ILE A 177 -14.70 -0.17 -5.41
N ILE A 178 -14.47 0.97 -4.77
CA ILE A 178 -14.39 2.25 -5.46
C ILE A 178 -12.93 2.44 -5.93
N PRO A 179 -12.69 2.76 -7.21
CA PRO A 179 -11.36 3.15 -7.69
C PRO A 179 -10.78 4.32 -6.88
N ALA A 180 -9.49 4.23 -6.56
CA ALA A 180 -8.87 5.18 -5.63
C ALA A 180 -8.95 6.63 -6.11
N GLU A 181 -8.81 6.87 -7.40
CA GLU A 181 -8.91 8.18 -8.02
C GLU A 181 -10.27 8.85 -7.78
N GLN A 182 -11.35 8.06 -7.64
CA GLN A 182 -12.70 8.59 -7.43
C GLN A 182 -12.90 9.15 -6.01
N TYR A 183 -12.27 8.55 -4.99
CA TYR A 183 -12.38 9.09 -3.64
C TYR A 183 -11.23 10.03 -3.27
N TYR A 184 -10.05 9.87 -3.85
CA TYR A 184 -8.95 10.80 -3.61
C TYR A 184 -9.23 12.20 -4.15
N CYS A 185 -10.01 12.34 -5.22
CA CYS A 185 -10.30 13.65 -5.79
C CYS A 185 -11.06 14.59 -4.83
N ASN A 186 -11.82 14.08 -3.87
CA ASN A 186 -12.64 14.90 -2.96
C ASN A 186 -12.48 14.54 -1.47
N ALA A 187 -11.57 13.66 -1.12
CA ALA A 187 -11.32 13.30 0.27
C ALA A 187 -10.77 14.47 1.07
N GLY A 188 -11.43 14.83 2.18
CA GLY A 188 -10.86 15.71 3.20
C GLY A 188 -9.95 14.94 4.17
N LEU A 189 -10.27 13.66 4.39
CA LEU A 189 -9.51 12.74 5.24
C LEU A 189 -9.65 11.31 4.73
N VAL A 190 -8.56 10.55 4.77
CA VAL A 190 -8.60 9.12 4.49
C VAL A 190 -8.22 8.32 5.75
N ILE A 191 -9.08 7.39 6.14
CA ILE A 191 -8.82 6.40 7.19
C ILE A 191 -8.46 5.10 6.48
N THR A 192 -7.30 4.55 6.79
CA THR A 192 -6.79 3.37 6.08
C THR A 192 -5.94 2.49 6.99
N ARG A 193 -5.37 1.46 6.42
CA ARG A 193 -4.30 0.66 7.00
C ARG A 193 -2.96 1.11 6.45
N SER A 194 -1.89 0.80 7.18
CA SER A 194 -0.53 1.23 6.86
C SER A 194 0.12 0.41 5.72
N GLY A 195 -0.65 0.16 4.65
CA GLY A 195 -0.11 -0.43 3.43
C GLY A 195 0.76 0.58 2.68
N ARG A 196 1.95 0.17 2.27
CA ARG A 196 2.95 1.03 1.60
C ARG A 196 2.36 1.81 0.42
N ASN A 197 1.68 1.13 -0.50
CA ASN A 197 1.16 1.78 -1.71
C ASN A 197 0.15 2.88 -1.38
N THR A 198 -0.83 2.58 -0.52
CA THR A 198 -1.84 3.57 -0.09
C THR A 198 -1.20 4.76 0.62
N LEU A 199 -0.26 4.51 1.55
CA LEU A 199 0.45 5.60 2.24
C LEU A 199 1.26 6.47 1.27
N SER A 200 1.91 5.85 0.28
CA SER A 200 2.68 6.58 -0.73
C SER A 200 1.78 7.43 -1.64
N GLU A 201 0.61 6.92 -2.03
CA GLU A 201 -0.37 7.65 -2.82
C GLU A 201 -0.93 8.85 -2.05
N LEU A 202 -1.27 8.66 -0.77
CA LEU A 202 -1.73 9.74 0.10
C LEU A 202 -0.65 10.80 0.31
N ALA A 203 0.62 10.40 0.50
CA ALA A 203 1.76 11.28 0.60
C ALA A 203 2.01 12.04 -0.73
N TYR A 204 1.90 11.34 -1.87
CA TYR A 204 2.02 11.94 -3.19
C TYR A 204 0.94 13.00 -3.44
N LEU A 205 -0.31 12.73 -3.05
CA LEU A 205 -1.42 13.67 -3.21
C LEU A 205 -1.48 14.73 -2.09
N GLY A 206 -0.70 14.57 -1.02
CA GLY A 206 -0.73 15.45 0.16
C GLY A 206 -2.02 15.34 0.98
N ILE A 207 -2.79 14.25 0.85
CA ILE A 207 -4.08 14.05 1.51
C ILE A 207 -3.86 13.66 2.98
N PRO A 208 -4.53 14.35 3.95
CA PRO A 208 -4.49 13.93 5.35
C PRO A 208 -5.02 12.51 5.54
N ALA A 209 -4.36 11.74 6.39
CA ALA A 209 -4.77 10.37 6.65
C ALA A 209 -4.53 9.92 8.10
N ILE A 210 -5.41 9.01 8.56
CA ILE A 210 -5.23 8.25 9.79
C ILE A 210 -5.02 6.79 9.39
N SER A 211 -3.89 6.22 9.79
CA SER A 211 -3.50 4.89 9.40
C SER A 211 -3.47 3.93 10.58
N PHE A 212 -4.32 2.90 10.54
CA PHE A 212 -4.36 1.88 11.57
C PHE A 212 -3.23 0.86 11.38
N VAL A 213 -2.50 0.62 12.47
CA VAL A 213 -1.49 -0.43 12.55
C VAL A 213 -2.15 -1.71 13.06
N SER A 214 -2.31 -2.71 12.20
CA SER A 214 -3.07 -3.93 12.51
C SER A 214 -2.40 -5.19 11.96
N GLY A 215 -2.79 -6.36 12.49
CA GLY A 215 -2.29 -7.65 12.04
C GLY A 215 -1.32 -8.32 13.02
N CYS A 216 -0.55 -9.31 12.56
CA CYS A 216 0.45 -9.98 13.38
C CYS A 216 1.64 -9.05 13.72
N SER A 217 2.47 -9.44 14.69
CA SER A 217 3.59 -8.62 15.19
C SER A 217 4.53 -8.13 14.08
N TYR A 218 4.90 -9.01 13.15
CA TYR A 218 5.74 -8.67 12.00
C TYR A 218 5.11 -7.55 11.15
N ARG A 219 3.82 -7.69 10.79
CA ARG A 219 3.10 -6.69 10.00
C ARG A 219 2.94 -5.36 10.72
N LYS A 220 2.73 -5.39 12.04
CA LYS A 220 2.64 -4.17 12.85
C LYS A 220 3.95 -3.38 12.81
N ILE A 221 5.09 -4.06 12.90
CA ILE A 221 6.40 -3.42 12.84
C ILE A 221 6.62 -2.79 11.46
N GLU A 222 6.36 -3.52 10.37
CA GLU A 222 6.45 -3.01 9.01
C GLU A 222 5.55 -1.77 8.81
N GLN A 223 4.31 -1.84 9.25
CA GLN A 223 3.34 -0.77 9.14
C GLN A 223 3.75 0.48 9.93
N THR A 224 4.26 0.27 11.16
CA THR A 224 4.78 1.38 11.99
C THR A 224 5.99 2.03 11.31
N ASN A 225 6.90 1.23 10.77
CA ASN A 225 8.06 1.74 10.05
C ASN A 225 7.64 2.55 8.81
N ASN A 226 6.65 2.08 8.05
CA ASN A 226 6.14 2.81 6.88
C ASN A 226 5.64 4.22 7.25
N ILE A 227 4.93 4.37 8.38
CA ILE A 227 4.44 5.67 8.85
C ILE A 227 5.60 6.54 9.33
N ASN A 228 6.53 5.97 10.09
CA ASN A 228 7.70 6.71 10.60
C ASN A 228 8.63 7.14 9.47
N ASP A 229 8.83 6.30 8.47
CA ASP A 229 9.69 6.59 7.31
C ASP A 229 9.13 7.71 6.43
N LEU A 230 7.80 7.89 6.37
CA LEU A 230 7.18 9.04 5.70
C LEU A 230 7.57 10.35 6.36
N ASN A 231 7.65 10.38 7.69
CA ASN A 231 7.99 11.55 8.49
C ASN A 231 7.25 12.84 8.08
N ILE A 232 5.96 12.72 7.76
CA ILE A 232 5.11 13.83 7.35
C ILE A 232 3.94 14.01 8.31
N SER A 233 3.56 15.25 8.56
CA SER A 233 2.49 15.61 9.52
C SER A 233 1.08 15.30 9.03
N THR A 234 0.91 15.02 7.75
CA THR A 234 -0.40 14.74 7.14
C THR A 234 -0.87 13.30 7.33
N ILE A 235 0.01 12.39 7.76
CA ILE A 235 -0.34 10.99 8.02
C ILE A 235 0.03 10.64 9.45
N VAL A 236 -0.95 10.17 10.22
CA VAL A 236 -0.77 9.79 11.61
C VAL A 236 -1.20 8.35 11.87
N ALA A 237 -0.53 7.69 12.83
CA ALA A 237 -0.91 6.36 13.26
C ALA A 237 -2.06 6.40 14.25
N ALA A 238 -2.95 5.40 14.18
CA ALA A 238 -3.94 5.11 15.21
C ALA A 238 -3.82 3.66 15.67
N ASN A 239 -4.11 3.44 16.96
CA ASN A 239 -4.18 2.09 17.53
C ASN A 239 -5.61 1.56 17.45
N ASN A 240 -5.75 0.23 17.36
CA ASN A 240 -7.07 -0.41 17.28
C ASN A 240 -7.91 -0.29 18.56
N ASP A 241 -7.30 0.07 19.69
CA ASP A 241 -7.93 0.27 20.99
C ASP A 241 -8.32 1.72 21.29
N ILE A 242 -8.17 2.62 20.31
CA ILE A 242 -8.58 4.03 20.45
C ILE A 242 -10.09 4.12 20.74
N SER A 243 -10.46 4.92 21.74
CA SER A 243 -11.87 5.14 22.06
C SER A 243 -12.59 5.95 20.97
N PRO A 244 -13.91 5.75 20.77
CA PRO A 244 -14.66 6.52 19.76
C PRO A 244 -14.52 8.05 19.93
N VAL A 245 -14.50 8.56 21.14
CA VAL A 245 -14.36 10.00 21.43
C VAL A 245 -12.95 10.48 21.00
N ALA A 246 -11.91 9.79 21.46
CA ALA A 246 -10.53 10.16 21.07
C ALA A 246 -10.31 10.03 19.56
N PHE A 247 -10.98 9.08 18.90
CA PHE A 247 -10.88 8.94 17.46
C PHE A 247 -11.65 10.04 16.71
N ALA A 248 -12.80 10.48 17.23
CA ALA A 248 -13.52 11.63 16.69
C ALA A 248 -12.68 12.90 16.77
N ASP A 249 -12.06 13.16 17.94
CA ASP A 249 -11.14 14.30 18.13
C ASP A 249 -9.97 14.24 17.15
N LEU A 250 -9.39 13.05 16.95
CA LEU A 250 -8.32 12.83 15.97
C LEU A 250 -8.79 13.10 14.54
N CYS A 251 -9.96 12.60 14.13
CA CYS A 251 -10.55 12.88 12.82
C CYS A 251 -10.77 14.38 12.64
N GLN A 252 -11.36 15.06 13.62
CA GLN A 252 -11.61 16.49 13.56
C GLN A 252 -10.28 17.29 13.43
N LYS A 253 -9.26 16.92 14.19
CA LYS A 253 -7.93 17.51 14.09
C LYS A 253 -7.33 17.31 12.69
N MET A 254 -7.42 16.10 12.16
CA MET A 254 -6.86 15.76 10.85
C MET A 254 -7.60 16.45 9.69
N MET A 255 -8.90 16.66 9.80
CA MET A 255 -9.70 17.44 8.84
C MET A 255 -9.28 18.93 8.77
N GLN A 256 -8.58 19.44 9.78
CA GLN A 256 -8.05 20.81 9.80
C GLN A 256 -6.59 20.87 9.31
N VAL A 257 -5.95 19.71 9.08
CA VAL A 257 -4.59 19.68 8.56
C VAL A 257 -4.58 20.16 7.12
N LYS A 258 -3.72 21.12 6.82
CA LYS A 258 -3.53 21.57 5.45
C LYS A 258 -2.91 20.46 4.61
N LYS A 259 -3.26 20.42 3.33
CA LYS A 259 -2.64 19.55 2.35
C LYS A 259 -1.11 19.64 2.43
N GLY A 260 -0.44 18.49 2.49
CA GLY A 260 1.01 18.42 2.56
C GLY A 260 1.70 18.72 1.22
N GLU A 261 3.01 18.94 1.28
CA GLU A 261 3.82 18.99 0.08
C GLU A 261 3.81 17.58 -0.58
N PRO A 262 3.55 17.50 -1.90
CA PRO A 262 3.52 16.23 -2.61
C PRO A 262 4.87 15.51 -2.54
N MET A 263 4.84 14.22 -2.23
CA MET A 263 6.01 13.36 -2.34
C MET A 263 6.34 13.12 -3.82
N LEU A 264 7.60 13.26 -4.21
CA LEU A 264 8.00 12.95 -5.59
C LEU A 264 7.92 11.44 -5.86
N PRO A 265 7.26 11.02 -6.96
CA PRO A 265 7.20 9.61 -7.34
C PRO A 265 8.52 9.12 -7.95
N GLY A 266 8.75 7.80 -7.89
CA GLY A 266 9.90 7.15 -8.48
C GLY A 266 9.74 6.72 -9.95
N ASN A 267 8.61 7.03 -10.57
CA ASN A 267 8.23 6.53 -11.89
C ASN A 267 9.25 6.84 -12.99
N ASP A 268 9.64 8.12 -13.11
CA ASP A 268 10.56 8.55 -14.16
C ASP A 268 11.97 7.93 -14.01
N GLU A 269 12.42 7.81 -12.75
CA GLU A 269 13.71 7.18 -12.44
C GLU A 269 13.69 5.69 -12.78
N ALA A 270 12.59 4.99 -12.47
CA ALA A 270 12.38 3.60 -12.83
C ALA A 270 12.38 3.41 -14.36
N ILE A 271 11.57 4.19 -15.09
CA ILE A 271 11.43 4.10 -16.54
C ILE A 271 12.78 4.35 -17.22
N LYS A 272 13.48 5.44 -16.86
CA LYS A 272 14.80 5.74 -17.41
C LYS A 272 15.78 4.59 -17.20
N SER A 273 15.80 4.00 -16.00
CA SER A 273 16.72 2.90 -15.68
C SER A 273 16.41 1.62 -16.47
N ILE A 274 15.12 1.34 -16.70
CA ILE A 274 14.68 0.19 -17.49
C ILE A 274 15.04 0.38 -18.98
N LEU A 275 14.86 1.58 -19.52
CA LEU A 275 15.16 1.88 -20.92
C LEU A 275 16.66 1.88 -21.24
N HIS A 276 17.53 1.91 -20.23
CA HIS A 276 18.99 1.84 -20.38
C HIS A 276 19.56 0.41 -20.20
N LEU A 277 18.71 -0.61 -20.04
CA LEU A 277 19.11 -2.01 -20.02
C LEU A 277 19.36 -2.58 -21.43
#